data_bce00c360eaf2522e19856f538e8fda1
#
_entry.id   bce00c360eaf2522e19856f538e8fda1
#
_cell.length_a   1.000
_cell.length_b   1.000
_cell.length_c   1.000
_cell.angle_alpha   90.00
_cell.angle_beta   90.00
_cell.angle_gamma   90.00
#
_symmetry.space_group_name_H-M   'P 1'
#
loop_
_entity.id
_entity.type
_entity.pdbx_description
1 polymer ?
#
loop_
_entity_poly.entity_id
_entity_poly.type
_entity_poly.pdbx_seq_one_letter_code
_entity_poly.pdbx_strand_id
1 'polypeptide(L)'
;PAVYDQRQTPRGVAYVNDAQGAYAQVEDGWYSGMFVGAVEWQPGIEYPGNEVASEKIVACYFAASIWGDTEGRTLDDQVTEPVTIAGLPGYRTTATVNFAKAPMEKTSATSLTVIVLDTPQGPSVFMLETAVGVAEHEEAAAEALESLTGVA
;
A
#
# COMPACT_ATOMS: atom_id res chain seq x y z
N PRO A 1 -10.75 -9.13 -5.75
CA PRO A 1 -10.73 -10.53 -5.30
C PRO A 1 -11.59 -10.77 -4.06
N ALA A 2 -12.29 -11.89 -4.04
CA ALA A 2 -13.29 -12.19 -3.00
C ALA A 2 -12.72 -12.30 -1.58
N VAL A 3 -11.41 -12.54 -1.44
CA VAL A 3 -10.76 -12.62 -0.12
C VAL A 3 -10.75 -11.28 0.61
N TYR A 4 -10.77 -10.16 -0.11
CA TYR A 4 -10.89 -8.83 0.48
C TYR A 4 -12.36 -8.51 0.74
N ASP A 5 -12.92 -9.13 1.77
CA ASP A 5 -14.35 -9.08 2.07
C ASP A 5 -14.78 -7.99 3.06
N GLN A 6 -13.81 -7.31 3.68
CA GLN A 6 -14.08 -6.24 4.64
C GLN A 6 -13.80 -4.88 4.01
N ARG A 7 -14.86 -4.14 3.72
CA ARG A 7 -14.76 -2.80 3.17
C ARG A 7 -14.69 -1.76 4.26
N GLN A 8 -13.62 -0.96 4.23
CA GLN A 8 -13.41 0.10 5.22
C GLN A 8 -12.71 1.29 4.58
N THR A 9 -12.97 2.47 5.13
CA THR A 9 -12.20 3.66 4.79
C THR A 9 -10.89 3.61 5.56
N PRO A 10 -9.73 3.54 4.90
CA PRO A 10 -8.44 3.57 5.57
C PRO A 10 -8.25 4.88 6.35
N ARG A 11 -7.64 4.78 7.52
CA ARG A 11 -7.36 5.94 8.35
C ARG A 11 -5.86 6.10 8.56
N GLY A 12 -5.42 7.35 8.70
CA GLY A 12 -4.05 7.65 9.05
C GLY A 12 -3.03 7.39 7.95
N VAL A 13 -3.47 7.29 6.71
CA VAL A 13 -2.58 7.18 5.57
C VAL A 13 -2.18 8.58 5.14
N ALA A 14 -0.92 8.91 5.36
CA ALA A 14 -0.40 10.24 5.00
C ALA A 14 -0.43 10.45 3.48
N TYR A 15 -0.72 11.67 3.08
CA TYR A 15 -0.74 12.12 1.69
C TYR A 15 -1.84 11.51 0.81
N VAL A 16 -2.83 10.88 1.41
CA VAL A 16 -3.94 10.25 0.68
C VAL A 16 -5.27 10.84 1.13
N ASN A 17 -6.09 11.24 0.16
CA ASN A 17 -7.43 11.77 0.37
C ASN A 17 -8.47 10.88 -0.32
N ASP A 18 -9.69 10.88 0.20
CA ASP A 18 -10.80 10.07 -0.31
C ASP A 18 -10.46 8.58 -0.46
N ALA A 19 -9.67 8.04 0.46
CA ALA A 19 -9.26 6.67 0.41
C ALA A 19 -10.41 5.69 0.60
N GLN A 20 -10.45 4.67 -0.26
CA GLN A 20 -11.36 3.55 -0.17
C GLN A 20 -10.55 2.26 -0.13
N GLY A 21 -10.85 1.39 0.81
CA GLY A 21 -10.08 0.17 1.05
C GLY A 21 -10.92 -1.07 1.23
N ALA A 22 -10.23 -2.20 1.08
CA ALA A 22 -10.76 -3.52 1.36
C ALA A 22 -9.69 -4.34 2.07
N TYR A 23 -10.10 -5.15 3.00
CA TYR A 23 -9.20 -5.91 3.87
C TYR A 23 -9.57 -7.40 3.89
N ALA A 24 -8.55 -8.22 4.07
CA ALA A 24 -8.67 -9.66 4.26
C ALA A 24 -8.00 -10.03 5.58
N GLN A 25 -8.72 -10.74 6.43
CA GLN A 25 -8.17 -11.17 7.72
C GLN A 25 -7.15 -12.30 7.53
N VAL A 26 -5.97 -12.14 8.10
CA VAL A 26 -4.94 -13.17 8.22
C VAL A 26 -5.24 -14.03 9.44
N GLU A 27 -5.42 -13.39 10.57
CA GLU A 27 -5.75 -13.95 11.89
C GLU A 27 -6.24 -12.82 12.79
N ASP A 28 -6.64 -13.13 14.02
CA ASP A 28 -7.16 -12.12 14.94
C ASP A 28 -6.18 -10.93 15.08
N GLY A 29 -6.68 -9.74 14.74
CA GLY A 29 -5.91 -8.51 14.85
C GLY A 29 -4.91 -8.26 13.72
N TRP A 30 -4.85 -9.11 12.70
CA TRP A 30 -3.94 -8.91 11.56
C TRP A 30 -4.62 -9.08 10.22
N TYR A 31 -4.31 -8.16 9.29
CA TYR A 31 -4.98 -8.06 7.99
C TYR A 31 -3.98 -7.80 6.86
N SER A 32 -4.31 -8.32 5.70
CA SER A 32 -3.82 -7.80 4.42
C SER A 32 -4.84 -6.79 3.90
N GLY A 33 -4.40 -5.81 3.14
CA GLY A 33 -5.30 -4.78 2.66
C GLY A 33 -4.90 -4.19 1.32
N MET A 34 -5.85 -3.50 0.72
CA MET A 34 -5.61 -2.66 -0.44
C MET A 34 -6.46 -1.40 -0.34
N PHE A 35 -5.98 -0.31 -0.90
CA PHE A 35 -6.77 0.89 -1.02
C PHE A 35 -6.38 1.73 -2.23
N VAL A 36 -7.30 2.60 -2.62
CA VAL A 36 -7.11 3.60 -3.65
C VAL A 36 -7.50 4.97 -3.09
N GLY A 37 -6.89 6.02 -3.59
CA GLY A 37 -7.21 7.36 -3.19
C GLY A 37 -6.54 8.40 -4.08
N ALA A 38 -6.88 9.66 -3.85
CA ALA A 38 -6.20 10.78 -4.46
C ALA A 38 -4.96 11.14 -3.63
N VAL A 39 -3.89 11.53 -4.30
CA VAL A 39 -2.71 12.06 -3.59
C VAL A 39 -2.98 13.51 -3.21
N GLU A 40 -2.89 13.79 -1.93
CA GLU A 40 -2.99 15.15 -1.39
C GLU A 40 -1.72 15.48 -0.63
N TRP A 41 -0.96 16.45 -1.15
CA TRP A 41 0.30 16.82 -0.52
C TRP A 41 0.11 17.84 0.58
N GLN A 42 1.17 18.10 1.35
CA GLN A 42 1.12 19.02 2.47
C GLN A 42 0.86 20.46 1.99
N PRO A 43 -0.04 21.22 2.65
CA PRO A 43 -0.28 22.62 2.30
C PRO A 43 1.02 23.44 2.36
N GLY A 44 1.26 24.25 1.32
CA GLY A 44 2.43 25.11 1.24
C GLY A 44 3.73 24.42 0.83
N ILE A 45 3.70 23.11 0.62
CA ILE A 45 4.84 22.35 0.14
C ILE A 45 4.57 21.92 -1.30
N GLU A 46 5.49 22.24 -2.20
CA GLU A 46 5.39 21.83 -3.61
C GLU A 46 5.39 20.30 -3.72
N TYR A 47 4.48 19.78 -4.57
CA TYR A 47 4.43 18.34 -4.83
C TYR A 47 5.75 17.89 -5.49
N PRO A 48 6.45 16.90 -4.90
CA PRO A 48 7.81 16.54 -5.36
C PRO A 48 7.84 15.63 -6.58
N GLY A 49 6.68 15.23 -7.10
CA GLY A 49 6.55 14.25 -8.17
C GLY A 49 6.22 12.86 -7.66
N ASN A 50 5.81 11.99 -8.58
CA ASN A 50 5.27 10.66 -8.24
C ASN A 50 6.32 9.70 -7.67
N GLU A 51 7.56 9.81 -8.13
CA GLU A 51 8.66 8.98 -7.60
C GLU A 51 8.85 9.20 -6.10
N VAL A 52 9.09 10.45 -5.71
CA VAL A 52 9.28 10.81 -4.30
C VAL A 52 8.01 10.57 -3.50
N ALA A 53 6.84 10.86 -4.07
CA ALA A 53 5.57 10.65 -3.40
C ALA A 53 5.36 9.17 -3.04
N SER A 54 5.64 8.25 -3.96
CA SER A 54 5.52 6.80 -3.69
C SER A 54 6.44 6.35 -2.56
N GLU A 55 7.65 6.85 -2.52
CA GLU A 55 8.62 6.54 -1.46
C GLU A 55 8.21 7.12 -0.11
N LYS A 56 7.70 8.36 -0.09
CA LYS A 56 7.21 9.01 1.14
C LYS A 56 5.99 8.32 1.72
N ILE A 57 5.08 7.87 0.87
CA ILE A 57 3.90 7.13 1.32
C ILE A 57 4.33 5.81 1.98
N VAL A 58 5.27 5.08 1.40
CA VAL A 58 5.85 3.88 2.03
C VAL A 58 6.47 4.20 3.38
N ALA A 59 7.31 5.22 3.46
CA ALA A 59 8.01 5.60 4.69
C ALA A 59 7.03 6.01 5.80
N CYS A 60 6.01 6.80 5.48
CA CYS A 60 5.01 7.23 6.45
C CYS A 60 4.12 6.08 6.90
N TYR A 61 3.77 5.17 6.00
CA TYR A 61 3.00 3.98 6.34
C TYR A 61 3.78 3.07 7.30
N PHE A 62 5.05 2.85 7.02
CA PHE A 62 5.95 2.09 7.90
C PHE A 62 6.03 2.71 9.31
N ALA A 63 6.05 4.03 9.39
CA ALA A 63 6.13 4.76 10.67
C ALA A 63 4.78 4.87 11.40
N ALA A 64 3.67 4.46 10.76
CA ALA A 64 2.34 4.60 11.33
C ALA A 64 2.11 3.65 12.52
N SER A 65 1.11 3.99 13.33
CA SER A 65 0.79 3.22 14.55
C SER A 65 -0.03 1.95 14.29
N ILE A 66 -0.34 1.65 13.04
CA ILE A 66 -1.18 0.50 12.65
C ILE A 66 -0.55 -0.87 12.92
N TRP A 67 0.75 -0.91 13.17
CA TRP A 67 1.50 -2.17 13.33
C TRP A 67 1.34 -2.82 14.70
N GLY A 68 0.65 -2.15 15.63
CA GLY A 68 0.37 -2.68 16.96
C GLY A 68 1.63 -3.00 17.76
N ASP A 69 1.63 -4.18 18.38
CA ASP A 69 2.70 -4.63 19.28
C ASP A 69 3.90 -5.27 18.56
N THR A 70 4.11 -4.97 17.29
CA THR A 70 5.30 -5.44 16.57
C THR A 70 6.55 -4.73 17.09
N GLU A 71 7.57 -5.50 17.40
CA GLU A 71 8.86 -4.98 17.88
C GLU A 71 9.94 -5.16 16.82
N GLY A 72 10.87 -4.22 16.77
CA GLY A 72 12.04 -4.30 15.91
C GLY A 72 11.72 -4.41 14.43
N ARG A 73 10.60 -3.79 13.98
CA ARG A 73 10.27 -3.83 12.57
C ARG A 73 11.28 -3.03 11.76
N THR A 74 11.62 -3.57 10.61
CA THR A 74 12.53 -2.95 9.64
C THR A 74 11.85 -2.84 8.29
N LEU A 75 12.24 -1.82 7.52
CA LEU A 75 11.82 -1.61 6.15
C LEU A 75 12.97 -2.02 5.24
N ASP A 76 12.78 -3.11 4.50
CA ASP A 76 13.84 -3.74 3.73
C ASP A 76 13.47 -3.86 2.25
N ASP A 77 14.48 -4.09 1.41
CA ASP A 77 14.32 -4.38 -0.01
C ASP A 77 13.50 -3.34 -0.78
N GLN A 78 13.66 -2.05 -0.43
CA GLN A 78 12.93 -0.99 -1.10
C GLN A 78 13.45 -0.77 -2.53
N VAL A 79 12.52 -0.82 -3.49
CA VAL A 79 12.79 -0.57 -4.89
C VAL A 79 11.74 0.41 -5.42
N THR A 80 12.19 1.44 -6.12
CA THR A 80 11.32 2.40 -6.81
C THR A 80 11.65 2.36 -8.30
N GLU A 81 10.62 2.21 -9.13
CA GLU A 81 10.76 2.11 -10.58
C GLU A 81 9.62 2.81 -11.31
N PRO A 82 9.87 3.35 -12.52
CA PRO A 82 8.81 3.90 -13.34
C PRO A 82 7.88 2.77 -13.83
N VAL A 83 6.60 3.07 -13.91
CA VAL A 83 5.57 2.17 -14.43
C VAL A 83 4.62 2.92 -15.33
N THR A 84 3.98 2.17 -16.24
CA THR A 84 2.84 2.67 -17.02
C THR A 84 1.73 1.64 -16.88
N ILE A 85 0.60 2.04 -16.34
CA ILE A 85 -0.55 1.17 -16.11
C ILE A 85 -1.76 1.77 -16.83
N ALA A 86 -2.37 0.99 -17.72
CA ALA A 86 -3.50 1.43 -18.53
C ALA A 86 -3.23 2.75 -19.27
N GLY A 87 -2.00 2.95 -19.74
CA GLY A 87 -1.56 4.17 -20.41
C GLY A 87 -1.22 5.33 -19.48
N LEU A 88 -1.34 5.19 -18.16
CA LEU A 88 -1.03 6.22 -17.19
C LEU A 88 0.39 6.05 -16.66
N PRO A 89 1.25 7.07 -16.80
CA PRO A 89 2.61 6.99 -16.28
C PRO A 89 2.64 7.23 -14.77
N GLY A 90 3.64 6.67 -14.12
CA GLY A 90 3.86 6.89 -12.71
C GLY A 90 5.04 6.10 -12.17
N TYR A 91 5.02 5.86 -10.86
CA TYR A 91 6.09 5.14 -10.17
C TYR A 91 5.51 4.13 -9.21
N ARG A 92 6.22 3.01 -9.06
CA ARG A 92 5.91 1.98 -8.09
C ARG A 92 7.06 1.86 -7.10
N THR A 93 6.75 1.93 -5.83
CA THR A 93 7.69 1.62 -4.75
C THR A 93 7.21 0.35 -4.05
N THR A 94 8.11 -0.63 -3.96
CA THR A 94 7.87 -1.88 -3.21
C THR A 94 8.87 -1.97 -2.08
N ALA A 95 8.45 -2.57 -0.99
CA ALA A 95 9.31 -2.82 0.17
C ALA A 95 8.73 -3.95 1.01
N THR A 96 9.52 -4.48 1.92
CA THR A 96 9.07 -5.49 2.88
C THR A 96 9.27 -4.95 4.29
N VAL A 97 8.21 -5.02 5.09
CA VAL A 97 8.27 -4.75 6.52
C VAL A 97 8.47 -6.07 7.24
N ASN A 98 9.63 -6.25 7.84
CA ASN A 98 9.95 -7.44 8.62
C ASN A 98 9.80 -7.14 10.11
N PHE A 99 9.24 -8.09 10.84
CA PHE A 99 9.04 -8.00 12.28
C PHE A 99 10.02 -8.91 13.00
N ALA A 100 10.89 -8.35 13.82
CA ALA A 100 11.83 -9.16 14.61
C ALA A 100 11.09 -10.03 15.64
N LYS A 101 9.98 -9.49 16.16
CA LYS A 101 9.08 -10.20 17.06
C LYS A 101 7.64 -9.88 16.63
N ALA A 102 7.01 -10.85 15.99
CA ALA A 102 5.64 -10.71 15.52
C ALA A 102 4.67 -11.32 16.53
N PRO A 103 3.55 -10.60 16.84
CA PRO A 103 2.48 -11.18 17.66
C PRO A 103 1.63 -12.19 16.89
N MET A 104 1.83 -12.33 15.58
CA MET A 104 1.10 -13.24 14.71
C MET A 104 1.85 -14.55 14.52
N GLU A 105 1.10 -15.62 14.25
CA GLU A 105 1.65 -16.95 13.99
C GLU A 105 1.80 -17.24 12.50
N LYS A 106 0.93 -16.67 11.64
CA LYS A 106 0.84 -16.99 10.22
C LYS A 106 1.81 -16.22 9.33
N THR A 107 2.35 -15.13 9.84
CA THR A 107 3.27 -14.29 9.07
C THR A 107 4.22 -13.54 9.99
N SER A 108 5.40 -13.22 9.49
CA SER A 108 6.39 -12.37 10.17
C SER A 108 6.82 -11.18 9.34
N ALA A 109 6.15 -10.93 8.22
CA ALA A 109 6.47 -9.83 7.33
C ALA A 109 5.24 -9.39 6.52
N THR A 110 5.26 -8.13 6.11
CA THR A 110 4.26 -7.58 5.19
C THR A 110 4.96 -6.98 3.98
N SER A 111 4.51 -7.36 2.79
CA SER A 111 4.93 -6.73 1.54
C SER A 111 4.11 -5.47 1.30
N LEU A 112 4.77 -4.36 1.01
CA LEU A 112 4.12 -3.10 0.64
C LEU A 112 4.34 -2.82 -0.84
N THR A 113 3.29 -2.39 -1.52
CA THR A 113 3.34 -1.89 -2.89
C THR A 113 2.58 -0.58 -2.93
N VAL A 114 3.24 0.50 -3.33
CA VAL A 114 2.61 1.81 -3.53
C VAL A 114 2.84 2.23 -4.97
N ILE A 115 1.76 2.47 -5.70
CA ILE A 115 1.80 2.94 -7.08
C ILE A 115 1.14 4.32 -7.12
N VAL A 116 1.87 5.31 -7.62
CA VAL A 116 1.34 6.67 -7.82
C VAL A 116 1.34 6.94 -9.32
N LEU A 117 0.14 7.17 -9.86
CA LEU A 117 -0.06 7.39 -11.30
C LEU A 117 -0.59 8.80 -11.56
N ASP A 118 -0.16 9.37 -12.69
CA ASP A 118 -0.76 10.61 -13.21
C ASP A 118 -2.10 10.27 -13.84
N THR A 119 -3.16 10.89 -13.33
CA THR A 119 -4.49 10.81 -13.95
C THR A 119 -4.93 12.20 -14.41
N PRO A 120 -5.95 12.30 -15.27
CA PRO A 120 -6.49 13.60 -15.66
C PRO A 120 -6.97 14.48 -14.51
N GLN A 121 -7.29 13.87 -13.36
CA GLN A 121 -7.75 14.55 -12.15
C GLN A 121 -6.61 14.83 -11.16
N GLY A 122 -5.39 14.49 -11.50
CA GLY A 122 -4.20 14.61 -10.65
C GLY A 122 -3.62 13.26 -10.25
N PRO A 123 -2.59 13.25 -9.39
CA PRO A 123 -1.97 11.99 -8.99
C PRO A 123 -2.90 11.16 -8.12
N SER A 124 -2.98 9.87 -8.42
CA SER A 124 -3.76 8.88 -7.66
C SER A 124 -2.84 7.79 -7.14
N VAL A 125 -3.20 7.21 -6.01
CA VAL A 125 -2.43 6.15 -5.37
C VAL A 125 -3.25 4.86 -5.29
N PHE A 126 -2.57 3.76 -5.58
CA PHE A 126 -3.02 2.40 -5.26
C PHE A 126 -1.99 1.78 -4.34
N MET A 127 -2.45 1.19 -3.24
CA MET A 127 -1.56 0.57 -2.26
C MET A 127 -2.03 -0.82 -1.90
N LEU A 128 -1.06 -1.73 -1.76
CA LEU A 128 -1.23 -3.07 -1.22
C LEU A 128 -0.36 -3.24 0.02
N GLU A 129 -0.92 -3.86 1.03
CA GLU A 129 -0.19 -4.44 2.15
C GLU A 129 -0.58 -5.92 2.24
N THR A 130 0.37 -6.81 2.05
CA THR A 130 0.10 -8.25 1.91
C THR A 130 0.95 -9.04 2.89
N ALA A 131 0.31 -9.86 3.71
CA ALA A 131 1.02 -10.75 4.62
C ALA A 131 1.86 -11.76 3.84
N VAL A 132 3.16 -11.75 4.08
CA VAL A 132 4.11 -12.64 3.39
C VAL A 132 3.89 -14.08 3.85
N GLY A 133 3.83 -15.01 2.90
CA GLY A 133 3.63 -16.43 3.16
C GLY A 133 2.18 -16.87 3.27
N VAL A 134 1.22 -15.95 3.21
CA VAL A 134 -0.20 -16.28 3.16
C VAL A 134 -0.61 -16.34 1.69
N ALA A 135 -0.53 -17.52 1.09
CA ALA A 135 -0.64 -17.72 -0.35
C ALA A 135 -1.93 -17.15 -0.95
N GLU A 136 -3.06 -17.34 -0.29
CA GLU A 136 -4.36 -16.83 -0.74
C GLU A 136 -4.36 -15.30 -0.83
N HIS A 137 -3.73 -14.61 0.11
CA HIS A 137 -3.61 -13.16 0.09
C HIS A 137 -2.61 -12.68 -0.98
N GLU A 138 -1.52 -13.41 -1.16
CA GLU A 138 -0.54 -13.10 -2.19
C GLU A 138 -1.13 -13.24 -3.60
N GLU A 139 -1.91 -14.27 -3.85
CA GLU A 139 -2.64 -14.45 -5.11
C GLU A 139 -3.66 -13.35 -5.35
N ALA A 140 -4.44 -13.00 -4.32
CA ALA A 140 -5.42 -11.94 -4.41
C ALA A 140 -4.78 -10.57 -4.68
N ALA A 141 -3.62 -10.30 -4.08
CA ALA A 141 -2.86 -9.09 -4.35
C ALA A 141 -2.37 -9.02 -5.80
N ALA A 142 -1.89 -10.14 -6.34
CA ALA A 142 -1.47 -10.21 -7.74
C ALA A 142 -2.64 -9.97 -8.69
N GLU A 143 -3.81 -10.56 -8.43
CA GLU A 143 -5.02 -10.31 -9.22
C GLU A 143 -5.44 -8.83 -9.17
N ALA A 144 -5.35 -8.21 -8.00
CA ALA A 144 -5.68 -6.79 -7.84
C ALA A 144 -4.76 -5.91 -8.69
N LEU A 145 -3.45 -6.19 -8.69
CA LEU A 145 -2.49 -5.47 -9.51
C LEU A 145 -2.76 -5.63 -11.02
N GLU A 146 -3.06 -6.85 -11.45
CA GLU A 146 -3.38 -7.11 -12.86
C GLU A 146 -4.68 -6.44 -13.31
N SER A 147 -5.61 -6.23 -12.38
CA SER A 147 -6.91 -5.62 -12.67
C SER A 147 -6.89 -4.09 -12.73
N LEU A 148 -5.77 -3.45 -12.40
CA LEU A 148 -5.69 -1.99 -12.41
C LEU A 148 -5.92 -1.44 -13.80
N THR A 149 -6.93 -0.58 -13.91
CA THR A 149 -7.26 0.13 -15.14
C THR A 149 -7.45 1.60 -14.82
N GLY A 150 -7.11 2.45 -15.78
CA GLY A 150 -7.41 3.87 -15.64
C GLY A 150 -8.93 4.09 -15.73
N VAL A 151 -9.43 4.99 -14.91
CA VAL A 151 -10.80 5.49 -15.03
C VAL A 151 -10.78 6.66 -16.00
N ALA A 152 -11.59 6.56 -17.03
CA ALA A 152 -11.70 7.61 -18.04
C ALA A 152 -12.40 8.85 -17.45
#